data_b9288b4f7a6069d42f7c65a7a46a417f
#
_entry.id   b9288b4f7a6069d42f7c65a7a46a417f
#
_cell.length_a   1.000
_cell.length_b   1.000
_cell.length_c   1.000
_cell.angle_alpha   90.00
_cell.angle_beta   90.00
_cell.angle_gamma   90.00
#
_symmetry.space_group_name_H-M   'P 1'
#
loop_
_entity.id
_entity.type
_entity.pdbx_description
1 polymer ?
#
loop_
_entity_poly.entity_id
_entity_poly.type
_entity_poly.pdbx_seq_one_letter_code
_entity_poly.pdbx_strand_id
1 'polypeptide(L)'
;DNCVSFETEDCYCVLITNNAQYPKWQQIIPNDKSQYIQLEVKELVCSLNRLRTITPLNDTIVIEVSNENITLSASNEEENIKETMEFVKQSGETIRIGLNLKYLIQALNTLETRCCNLYYTEPNRAIVITEDDNMSENKERLCLVMPMTLND
;
A
#
# COMPACT_ATOMS: atom_id res chain seq x y z
N ASP A 1 18.07 26.74 -17.07
CA ASP A 1 17.84 25.57 -17.93
C ASP A 1 17.13 24.50 -17.08
N ASN A 2 15.85 24.27 -17.39
CA ASN A 2 14.99 23.38 -16.60
C ASN A 2 14.78 22.02 -17.32
N CYS A 3 15.84 21.48 -17.92
CA CYS A 3 15.74 20.19 -18.62
C CYS A 3 16.93 19.30 -18.31
N VAL A 4 16.67 18.00 -18.36
CA VAL A 4 17.68 16.94 -18.33
C VAL A 4 17.53 16.14 -19.61
N SER A 5 18.63 15.86 -20.30
CA SER A 5 18.64 15.02 -21.49
C SER A 5 19.38 13.71 -21.23
N PHE A 6 18.86 12.65 -21.85
CA PHE A 6 19.47 11.31 -21.86
C PHE A 6 19.67 10.91 -23.31
N GLU A 7 20.83 10.41 -23.64
CA GLU A 7 21.19 9.95 -24.97
C GLU A 7 21.73 8.51 -24.87
N THR A 8 21.24 7.67 -25.74
CA THR A 8 21.75 6.32 -26.02
C THR A 8 22.02 6.20 -27.52
N GLU A 9 22.58 5.10 -27.96
CA GLU A 9 22.86 4.88 -29.40
C GLU A 9 21.60 5.01 -30.27
N ASP A 10 20.41 4.67 -29.76
CA ASP A 10 19.15 4.61 -30.50
C ASP A 10 18.09 5.63 -30.05
N CYS A 11 18.34 6.39 -28.98
CA CYS A 11 17.32 7.25 -28.41
C CYS A 11 17.89 8.53 -27.79
N TYR A 12 17.23 9.64 -28.08
CA TYR A 12 17.45 10.92 -27.40
C TYR A 12 16.16 11.35 -26.70
N CYS A 13 16.23 11.59 -25.39
CA CYS A 13 15.09 12.00 -24.57
C CYS A 13 15.41 13.29 -23.82
N VAL A 14 14.49 14.24 -23.85
CA VAL A 14 14.56 15.48 -23.07
C VAL A 14 13.38 15.54 -22.12
N LEU A 15 13.68 15.71 -20.84
CA LEU A 15 12.69 15.86 -19.78
C LEU A 15 12.75 17.26 -19.21
N ILE A 16 11.60 17.90 -19.07
CA ILE A 16 11.49 19.18 -18.36
C ILE A 16 11.49 18.88 -16.86
N THR A 17 12.42 19.51 -16.14
CA THR A 17 12.52 19.34 -14.69
C THR A 17 11.51 20.23 -13.97
N ASN A 18 10.97 19.74 -12.87
CA ASN A 18 10.18 20.53 -11.94
C ASN A 18 11.13 21.22 -10.93
N ASN A 19 11.00 22.56 -10.79
CA ASN A 19 11.78 23.33 -9.82
C ASN A 19 11.27 23.21 -8.37
N ALA A 20 10.25 22.39 -8.12
CA ALA A 20 9.76 22.15 -6.79
C ALA A 20 10.81 21.43 -5.93
N GLN A 21 10.88 21.80 -4.66
CA GLN A 21 11.75 21.11 -3.71
C GLN A 21 11.31 19.64 -3.57
N TYR A 22 12.23 18.71 -3.74
CA TYR A 22 11.94 17.29 -3.56
C TYR A 22 11.49 17.02 -2.11
N PRO A 23 10.37 16.32 -1.91
CA PRO A 23 9.86 16.03 -0.56
C PRO A 23 10.87 15.24 0.29
N LYS A 24 10.96 15.58 1.56
CA LYS A 24 11.76 14.82 2.54
C LYS A 24 11.00 13.57 2.96
N TRP A 25 10.86 12.61 2.04
CA TRP A 25 10.07 11.40 2.21
C TRP A 25 10.48 10.56 3.42
N GLN A 26 11.76 10.61 3.83
CA GLN A 26 12.24 9.90 5.02
C GLN A 26 11.52 10.35 6.31
N GLN A 27 11.03 11.59 6.34
CA GLN A 27 10.30 12.12 7.51
C GLN A 27 8.85 11.63 7.57
N ILE A 28 8.33 11.07 6.48
CA ILE A 28 6.96 10.54 6.40
C ILE A 28 6.92 9.08 6.83
N ILE A 29 8.04 8.36 6.76
CA ILE A 29 8.12 6.96 7.18
C ILE A 29 7.97 6.90 8.70
N PRO A 30 6.96 6.19 9.22
CA PRO A 30 6.83 5.96 10.66
C PRO A 30 8.06 5.23 11.21
N ASN A 31 8.62 5.74 12.29
CA ASN A 31 9.75 5.10 12.98
C ASN A 31 9.27 3.90 13.82
N ASP A 32 8.02 3.93 14.27
CA ASP A 32 7.41 2.86 15.05
C ASP A 32 6.87 1.77 14.11
N LYS A 33 7.43 0.58 14.23
CA LYS A 33 7.03 -0.64 13.53
C LYS A 33 6.48 -1.70 14.50
N SER A 34 6.02 -1.29 15.67
CA SER A 34 5.49 -2.22 16.69
C SER A 34 4.16 -2.86 16.30
N GLN A 35 3.36 -2.14 15.50
CA GLN A 35 2.06 -2.59 15.05
C GLN A 35 2.11 -3.00 13.57
N TYR A 36 1.85 -4.26 13.29
CA TYR A 36 1.85 -4.77 11.93
C TYR A 36 0.97 -6.02 11.78
N ILE A 37 0.61 -6.29 10.55
CA ILE A 37 0.04 -7.56 10.09
C ILE A 37 0.90 -8.14 8.98
N GLN A 38 1.07 -9.45 9.00
CA GLN A 38 1.73 -10.20 7.94
C GLN A 38 0.67 -10.94 7.13
N LEU A 39 0.66 -10.71 5.83
CA LEU A 39 -0.32 -11.27 4.89
C LEU A 39 0.37 -11.96 3.72
N GLU A 40 -0.30 -12.94 3.15
CA GLU A 40 0.11 -13.53 1.88
C GLU A 40 -0.24 -12.58 0.72
N VAL A 41 0.79 -12.15 -0.03
CA VAL A 41 0.66 -11.14 -1.09
C VAL A 41 -0.35 -11.55 -2.15
N LYS A 42 -0.29 -12.80 -2.62
CA LYS A 42 -1.20 -13.29 -3.68
C LYS A 42 -2.65 -13.29 -3.23
N GLU A 43 -2.92 -13.74 -2.01
CA GLU A 43 -4.26 -13.77 -1.45
C GLU A 43 -4.82 -12.35 -1.30
N LEU A 44 -4.02 -11.43 -0.74
CA LEU A 44 -4.42 -10.03 -0.61
C LEU A 44 -4.72 -9.40 -1.98
N VAL A 45 -3.85 -9.58 -2.97
CA VAL A 45 -4.08 -9.06 -4.34
C VAL A 45 -5.32 -9.67 -4.97
N CYS A 46 -5.59 -10.96 -4.78
CA CYS A 46 -6.82 -11.60 -5.27
C CYS A 46 -8.07 -10.97 -4.63
N SER A 47 -8.08 -10.76 -3.32
CA SER A 47 -9.19 -10.10 -2.61
C SER A 47 -9.40 -8.67 -3.09
N LEU A 48 -8.33 -7.88 -3.21
CA LEU A 48 -8.40 -6.52 -3.73
C LEU A 48 -8.94 -6.47 -5.18
N ASN A 49 -8.57 -7.42 -6.03
CA ASN A 49 -9.11 -7.50 -7.38
C ASN A 49 -10.61 -7.87 -7.42
N ARG A 50 -11.12 -8.63 -6.44
CA ARG A 50 -12.57 -8.85 -6.30
C ARG A 50 -13.29 -7.56 -5.88
N LEU A 51 -12.76 -6.80 -4.92
CA LEU A 51 -13.33 -5.50 -4.56
C LEU A 51 -13.37 -4.53 -5.75
N ARG A 52 -12.38 -4.62 -6.62
CA ARG A 52 -12.28 -3.80 -7.83
C ARG A 52 -13.46 -3.96 -8.79
N THR A 53 -14.20 -5.05 -8.71
CA THR A 53 -15.34 -5.28 -9.62
C THR A 53 -16.47 -4.28 -9.43
N ILE A 54 -16.64 -3.74 -8.22
CA ILE A 54 -17.67 -2.74 -7.91
C ILE A 54 -17.10 -1.35 -7.66
N THR A 55 -15.78 -1.24 -7.52
CA THR A 55 -15.12 -0.01 -7.11
C THR A 55 -14.16 0.46 -8.19
N PRO A 56 -14.29 1.69 -8.71
CA PRO A 56 -13.29 2.27 -9.59
C PRO A 56 -11.89 2.26 -8.95
N LEU A 57 -10.85 2.14 -9.78
CA LEU A 57 -9.47 2.00 -9.31
C LEU A 57 -8.96 3.14 -8.41
N ASN A 58 -9.61 4.28 -8.45
CA ASN A 58 -9.22 5.44 -7.64
C ASN A 58 -10.05 5.58 -6.36
N ASP A 59 -11.00 4.68 -6.11
CA ASP A 59 -11.85 4.76 -4.93
C ASP A 59 -11.18 4.19 -3.70
N THR A 60 -11.71 4.62 -2.56
CA THR A 60 -11.26 4.19 -1.25
C THR A 60 -11.83 2.82 -0.93
N ILE A 61 -10.96 1.92 -0.53
CA ILE A 61 -11.33 0.70 0.19
C ILE A 61 -11.10 0.90 1.67
N VAL A 62 -11.84 0.19 2.49
CA VAL A 62 -11.67 0.18 3.95
C VAL A 62 -11.00 -1.12 4.35
N ILE A 63 -9.95 -1.01 5.14
CA ILE A 63 -9.27 -2.12 5.78
C ILE A 63 -9.55 -2.04 7.28
N GLU A 64 -10.11 -3.10 7.82
CA GLU A 64 -10.34 -3.25 9.27
C GLU A 64 -9.49 -4.42 9.78
N VAL A 65 -8.54 -4.13 10.65
CA VAL A 65 -7.72 -5.14 11.33
C VAL A 65 -8.33 -5.42 12.68
N SER A 66 -8.72 -6.65 12.93
CA SER A 66 -9.18 -7.14 14.23
C SER A 66 -8.12 -8.03 14.88
N ASN A 67 -8.40 -8.57 16.06
CA ASN A 67 -7.49 -9.51 16.73
C ASN A 67 -7.45 -10.89 16.05
N GLU A 68 -8.42 -11.21 15.21
CA GLU A 68 -8.58 -12.54 14.61
C GLU A 68 -8.39 -12.55 13.09
N ASN A 69 -8.74 -11.45 12.44
CA ASN A 69 -8.76 -11.38 10.99
C ASN A 69 -8.61 -9.94 10.47
N ILE A 70 -8.39 -9.84 9.19
CA ILE A 70 -8.48 -8.60 8.43
C ILE A 70 -9.73 -8.64 7.55
N THR A 71 -10.46 -7.54 7.53
CA THR A 71 -11.61 -7.35 6.65
C THR A 71 -11.32 -6.24 5.66
N LEU A 72 -11.54 -6.54 4.39
CA LEU A 72 -11.46 -5.59 3.27
C LEU A 72 -12.87 -5.29 2.81
N SER A 73 -13.23 -4.02 2.67
CA SER A 73 -14.54 -3.66 2.17
C SER A 73 -14.47 -2.52 1.17
N ALA A 74 -15.40 -2.55 0.21
CA ALA A 74 -15.64 -1.51 -0.75
C ALA A 74 -17.15 -1.38 -0.96
N SER A 75 -17.61 -0.16 -1.19
CA SER A 75 -19.03 0.13 -1.43
C SER A 75 -19.17 1.20 -2.50
N ASN A 76 -20.24 1.10 -3.27
CA ASN A 76 -20.75 2.15 -4.13
C ASN A 76 -22.23 2.44 -3.78
N GLU A 77 -22.95 3.18 -4.60
CA GLU A 77 -24.36 3.54 -4.34
C GLU A 77 -25.32 2.35 -4.31
N GLU A 78 -24.98 1.24 -4.99
CA GLU A 78 -25.87 0.09 -5.21
C GLU A 78 -25.38 -1.19 -4.50
N GLU A 79 -24.05 -1.33 -4.32
CA GLU A 79 -23.42 -2.57 -3.90
C GLU A 79 -22.41 -2.37 -2.78
N ASN A 80 -22.23 -3.41 -1.98
CA ASN A 80 -21.21 -3.50 -0.95
C ASN A 80 -20.57 -4.88 -1.00
N ILE A 81 -19.24 -4.92 -1.10
CA ILE A 81 -18.45 -6.16 -0.98
C ILE A 81 -17.63 -6.10 0.30
N LYS A 82 -17.64 -7.20 1.01
CA LYS A 82 -16.84 -7.41 2.20
C LYS A 82 -16.14 -8.77 2.10
N GLU A 83 -14.82 -8.74 2.24
CA GLU A 83 -13.98 -9.93 2.24
C GLU A 83 -13.22 -10.03 3.55
N THR A 84 -13.19 -11.22 4.13
CA THR A 84 -12.43 -11.49 5.35
C THR A 84 -11.31 -12.47 5.04
N MET A 85 -10.12 -12.14 5.51
CA MET A 85 -8.90 -12.93 5.34
C MET A 85 -8.26 -13.21 6.69
N GLU A 86 -7.59 -14.35 6.79
CA GLU A 86 -6.68 -14.62 7.90
C GLU A 86 -5.34 -13.93 7.67
N PHE A 87 -4.66 -13.56 8.74
CA PHE A 87 -3.28 -13.08 8.69
C PHE A 87 -2.32 -14.17 9.17
N VAL A 88 -1.10 -14.16 8.63
CA VAL A 88 -0.04 -15.08 9.05
C VAL A 88 0.43 -14.73 10.47
N LYS A 89 0.56 -13.42 10.74
CA LYS A 89 1.00 -12.89 12.03
C LYS A 89 0.44 -11.49 12.25
N GLN A 90 0.17 -11.17 13.50
CA GLN A 90 -0.26 -9.82 13.92
C GLN A 90 0.48 -9.38 15.18
N SER A 91 0.73 -8.08 15.27
CA SER A 91 1.12 -7.38 16.48
C SER A 91 0.51 -5.99 16.46
N GLY A 92 -0.15 -5.60 17.53
CA GLY A 92 -0.76 -4.28 17.67
C GLY A 92 -2.26 -4.32 17.90
N GLU A 93 -2.85 -3.13 17.91
CA GLU A 93 -4.26 -2.91 18.18
C GLU A 93 -5.12 -3.01 16.93
N THR A 94 -6.43 -3.09 17.14
CA THR A 94 -7.42 -3.03 16.06
C THR A 94 -7.40 -1.65 15.40
N ILE A 95 -7.53 -1.59 14.07
CA ILE A 95 -7.53 -0.34 13.34
C ILE A 95 -8.47 -0.40 12.14
N ARG A 96 -9.05 0.75 11.77
CA ARG A 96 -9.85 0.95 10.57
C ARG A 96 -9.22 2.06 9.73
N ILE A 97 -8.82 1.73 8.49
CA ILE A 97 -8.07 2.63 7.61
C ILE A 97 -8.67 2.61 6.21
N GLY A 98 -8.83 3.80 5.61
CA GLY A 98 -9.13 3.95 4.20
C GLY A 98 -7.87 3.98 3.36
N LEU A 99 -7.82 3.23 2.26
CA LEU A 99 -6.70 3.24 1.33
C LEU A 99 -7.19 3.35 -0.12
N ASN A 100 -6.37 3.97 -0.97
CA ASN A 100 -6.61 3.94 -2.40
C ASN A 100 -6.29 2.56 -2.97
N LEU A 101 -7.29 1.90 -3.55
CA LEU A 101 -7.20 0.55 -4.11
C LEU A 101 -6.07 0.40 -5.13
N LYS A 102 -5.93 1.38 -6.03
CA LYS A 102 -4.91 1.35 -7.08
C LYS A 102 -3.50 1.39 -6.49
N TYR A 103 -3.26 2.29 -5.56
CA TYR A 103 -1.93 2.43 -4.97
C TYR A 103 -1.54 1.23 -4.12
N LEU A 104 -2.51 0.64 -3.42
CA LEU A 104 -2.26 -0.58 -2.66
C LEU A 104 -1.90 -1.75 -3.57
N ILE A 105 -2.66 -1.99 -4.65
CA ILE A 105 -2.35 -3.05 -5.62
C ILE A 105 -0.99 -2.80 -6.28
N GLN A 106 -0.69 -1.56 -6.66
CA GLN A 106 0.60 -1.21 -7.25
C GLN A 106 1.76 -1.50 -6.29
N ALA A 107 1.65 -1.12 -5.03
CA ALA A 107 2.66 -1.40 -4.01
C ALA A 107 2.88 -2.91 -3.85
N LEU A 108 1.81 -3.69 -3.70
CA LEU A 108 1.89 -5.15 -3.52
C LEU A 108 2.52 -5.85 -4.74
N ASN A 109 2.24 -5.39 -5.95
CA ASN A 109 2.79 -5.96 -7.18
C ASN A 109 4.31 -5.69 -7.36
N THR A 110 4.91 -4.81 -6.57
CA THR A 110 6.37 -4.61 -6.58
C THR A 110 7.12 -5.61 -5.71
N LEU A 111 6.41 -6.34 -4.84
CA LEU A 111 7.00 -7.30 -3.91
C LEU A 111 7.28 -8.63 -4.61
N GLU A 112 8.41 -9.24 -4.28
CA GLU A 112 8.85 -10.53 -4.83
C GLU A 112 8.69 -11.68 -3.83
N THR A 113 8.37 -11.37 -2.58
CA THR A 113 8.19 -12.35 -1.50
C THR A 113 6.77 -12.91 -1.45
N ARG A 114 6.62 -14.08 -0.83
CA ARG A 114 5.31 -14.72 -0.62
C ARG A 114 4.44 -13.91 0.33
N CYS A 115 5.03 -13.40 1.41
CA CYS A 115 4.35 -12.62 2.44
C CYS A 115 4.89 -11.18 2.46
N CYS A 116 4.05 -10.26 2.92
CA CYS A 116 4.42 -8.87 3.19
C CYS A 116 4.00 -8.47 4.60
N ASN A 117 4.71 -7.51 5.16
CA ASN A 117 4.35 -6.87 6.41
C ASN A 117 3.71 -5.50 6.12
N LEU A 118 2.50 -5.27 6.64
CA LEU A 118 1.84 -3.97 6.63
C LEU A 118 1.98 -3.37 8.03
N TYR A 119 2.80 -2.33 8.15
CA TYR A 119 2.96 -1.57 9.38
C TYR A 119 2.00 -0.41 9.41
N TYR A 120 1.36 -0.19 10.56
CA TYR A 120 0.41 0.89 10.79
C TYR A 120 0.60 1.48 12.19
N THR A 121 0.13 2.70 12.40
CA THR A 121 0.14 3.36 13.71
C THR A 121 -1.23 3.95 14.02
N GLU A 122 -1.66 4.93 13.26
CA GLU A 122 -2.93 5.64 13.40
C GLU A 122 -3.67 5.68 12.06
N PRO A 123 -5.01 5.82 12.04
CA PRO A 123 -5.80 5.81 10.80
C PRO A 123 -5.42 6.88 9.77
N ASN A 124 -4.81 7.97 10.20
CA ASN A 124 -4.39 9.11 9.37
C ASN A 124 -2.89 9.12 9.03
N ARG A 125 -2.16 8.10 9.45
CA ARG A 125 -0.72 7.95 9.15
C ARG A 125 -0.50 6.98 8.01
N ALA A 126 0.60 7.20 7.28
CA ALA A 126 1.00 6.34 6.19
C ALA A 126 1.16 4.88 6.65
N ILE A 127 0.65 3.96 5.82
CA ILE A 127 0.96 2.54 5.95
C ILE A 127 2.29 2.28 5.25
N VAL A 128 3.15 1.53 5.89
CA VAL A 128 4.41 1.06 5.32
C VAL A 128 4.27 -0.42 4.99
N ILE A 129 4.58 -0.77 3.75
CA ILE A 129 4.54 -2.15 3.26
C ILE A 129 5.96 -2.57 2.95
N THR A 130 6.40 -3.67 3.53
CA THR A 130 7.72 -4.26 3.28
C THR A 130 7.60 -5.72 2.89
N GLU A 131 8.64 -6.24 2.29
CA GLU A 131 8.83 -7.68 2.13
C GLU A 131 9.03 -8.35 3.48
N ASP A 132 8.81 -9.66 3.56
CA ASP A 132 9.08 -10.44 4.76
C ASP A 132 10.61 -10.55 4.95
N ASP A 133 11.11 -10.01 6.06
CA ASP A 133 12.54 -9.92 6.39
C ASP A 133 13.25 -11.30 6.43
N ASN A 134 12.49 -12.38 6.59
CA ASN A 134 13.06 -13.73 6.64
C ASN A 134 13.43 -14.30 5.25
N MET A 135 13.09 -13.63 4.16
CA MET A 135 13.21 -14.14 2.80
C MET A 135 14.04 -13.25 1.85
N SER A 136 14.42 -12.05 2.24
CA SER A 136 15.15 -11.11 1.37
C SER A 136 16.65 -11.11 1.67
N GLU A 137 17.44 -11.67 0.77
CA GLU A 137 18.93 -11.65 0.92
C GLU A 137 19.55 -10.27 0.70
N ASN A 138 18.89 -9.23 0.15
CA ASN A 138 19.65 -8.02 -0.19
C ASN A 138 18.94 -6.69 -0.49
N LYS A 139 17.65 -6.51 -0.38
CA LYS A 139 17.04 -5.16 -0.50
C LYS A 139 15.67 -5.12 0.18
N GLU A 140 15.57 -4.44 1.28
CA GLU A 140 14.28 -4.04 1.84
C GLU A 140 13.54 -3.14 0.83
N ARG A 141 12.58 -3.70 0.11
CA ARG A 141 11.61 -2.90 -0.63
C ARG A 141 10.62 -2.32 0.36
N LEU A 142 10.53 -1.01 0.35
CA LEU A 142 9.62 -0.27 1.20
C LEU A 142 8.66 0.52 0.30
N CYS A 143 7.37 0.24 0.43
CA CYS A 143 6.31 1.03 -0.18
C CYS A 143 5.56 1.78 0.90
N LEU A 144 5.23 3.04 0.63
CA LEU A 144 4.46 3.89 1.52
C LEU A 144 3.16 4.28 0.85
N VAL A 145 2.05 3.99 1.52
CA VAL A 145 0.70 4.33 1.04
C VAL A 145 0.03 5.25 2.04
N MET A 146 -0.36 6.44 1.57
CA MET A 146 -1.08 7.41 2.40
C MET A 146 -2.54 6.97 2.57
N PRO A 147 -3.11 7.12 3.76
CA PRO A 147 -4.51 6.84 3.99
C PRO A 147 -5.41 7.87 3.30
N MET A 148 -6.63 7.44 3.02
CA MET A 148 -7.73 8.26 2.55
C MET A 148 -8.65 8.60 3.72
N THR A 149 -9.21 9.80 3.71
CA THR A 149 -10.22 10.18 4.70
C THR A 149 -11.48 9.33 4.50
N LEU A 150 -11.92 8.66 5.57
CA LEU A 150 -13.21 7.97 5.59
C LEU A 150 -14.29 8.98 5.97
N ASN A 151 -15.28 9.12 5.12
CA ASN A 151 -16.52 9.85 5.46
C ASN A 151 -17.44 8.81 6.11
N ASP A 152 -17.68 8.95 7.40
CA ASP A 152 -18.65 8.14 8.16
C ASP A 152 -20.07 8.55 7.82
#